data_ebba8c1af066154944196f2594c173dd
#
_entry.id   ebba8c1af066154944196f2594c173dd
#
_cell.length_a   1.000
_cell.length_b   1.000
_cell.length_c   1.000
_cell.angle_alpha   90.00
_cell.angle_beta   90.00
_cell.angle_gamma   90.00
#
_symmetry.space_group_name_H-M   'P 1'
#
loop_
_entity.id
_entity.type
_entity.pdbx_description
1 polymer ?
#
loop_
_entity_poly.entity_id
_entity_poly.type
_entity_poly.pdbx_seq_one_letter_code
_entity_poly.pdbx_strand_id
1 'polypeptide(L)'
;MAQILQKSHRYPFFMAAILTAVSLQPGISQQSDSHDSDKGTLALSRQTGRSDQPAYMLGRANSVTSPVVKITRTNARTVKKYEKFEVWIELDHVEIDNPYDPDDIDVYALFTAPSGREIRINGFYDNHRDADQWKVRFSPGETGTYSYRLHVIDAEGTGESETAAFEAVESGHHGWIRPSTVNPHYFSHDDGTTYYGVGAYSPWRNDMERFETFAAHDANLFAIWDITYGGFVNGTGLIEEELGKYNQLKCGRIDSMLSIFEKSGIMLMYAIWPHDLFSETVWAAQWENNPYSRLIDVDDVYSDPLVWEYQKKKYRYMIARFAHSRSMGIWELINEMNGTDGWAHGRHRECYQWVEKCERYFQENDPYNHPVTASFSGGFGEYRGELYELIDIPNIHVYPAQGWPVKYPADTMRSAMHNYAWASRRFWDNFEKPAIFGEAGAGLAYFPRQDERYHIAYHNQIWASLTNGLAATPVWWDYPVLTAEDWDQMQVLAGFVSRIDLANRPYRPLKASAEGADLYVMGTTTDAFGWGRSYEKDDISGTVLVVRGLENGAYTVRWIDPWTGRKAGSARVKSVGGKMNLYVPALEVTRPDIAFRVMK
;
A
#
# COMPACT_ATOMS: atom_id res chain seq x y z
N MET A 1 23.30 28.92 -16.94
CA MET A 1 21.93 28.74 -16.45
C MET A 1 20.89 28.63 -17.59
N ALA A 2 21.31 28.32 -18.80
CA ALA A 2 20.42 28.23 -19.99
C ALA A 2 20.58 26.92 -20.78
N GLN A 3 21.18 25.87 -20.21
CA GLN A 3 21.42 24.58 -20.87
C GLN A 3 20.80 23.37 -20.15
N ILE A 4 20.03 23.56 -19.08
CA ILE A 4 19.38 22.46 -18.30
C ILE A 4 17.90 22.31 -18.66
N LEU A 5 17.31 23.23 -19.42
CA LEU A 5 15.88 23.21 -19.76
C LEU A 5 15.50 22.49 -21.07
N GLN A 6 16.43 21.81 -21.73
CA GLN A 6 16.16 21.19 -23.06
C GLN A 6 16.04 19.66 -23.04
N LYS A 7 16.02 19.01 -21.88
CA LYS A 7 15.85 17.53 -21.80
C LYS A 7 14.49 17.03 -21.27
N SER A 8 13.54 17.93 -20.98
CA SER A 8 12.25 17.54 -20.39
C SER A 8 11.11 17.32 -21.41
N HIS A 9 11.39 17.29 -22.71
CA HIS A 9 10.36 17.20 -23.76
C HIS A 9 10.26 15.86 -24.48
N ARG A 10 10.71 14.75 -23.91
CA ARG A 10 10.66 13.42 -24.58
C ARG A 10 9.65 12.41 -24.03
N TYR A 11 8.72 12.77 -23.15
CA TYR A 11 7.81 11.82 -22.52
C TYR A 11 6.29 12.05 -22.70
N PRO A 12 5.77 12.51 -23.85
CA PRO A 12 4.31 12.52 -24.07
C PRO A 12 3.75 11.21 -24.68
N PHE A 13 4.58 10.17 -24.93
CA PHE A 13 4.11 9.02 -25.75
C PHE A 13 3.75 7.74 -24.96
N PHE A 14 4.03 7.65 -23.67
CA PHE A 14 3.86 6.38 -22.94
C PHE A 14 2.42 6.05 -22.48
N MET A 15 1.51 7.00 -22.43
CA MET A 15 0.11 6.71 -22.04
C MET A 15 -0.81 6.22 -23.18
N ALA A 16 -0.37 6.29 -24.42
CA ALA A 16 -1.19 5.83 -25.56
C ALA A 16 -1.11 4.32 -25.81
N ALA A 17 -0.13 3.63 -25.25
CA ALA A 17 0.08 2.20 -25.47
C ALA A 17 -0.82 1.29 -24.61
N ILE A 18 -1.35 1.79 -23.48
CA ILE A 18 -2.20 0.99 -22.58
C ILE A 18 -3.61 0.73 -23.15
N LEU A 19 -4.03 1.45 -24.17
CA LEU A 19 -5.41 1.38 -24.70
C LEU A 19 -5.61 0.52 -25.95
N THR A 20 -4.58 -0.12 -26.52
CA THR A 20 -4.70 -0.82 -27.81
C THR A 20 -4.47 -2.34 -27.79
N ALA A 21 -4.19 -2.97 -26.67
CA ALA A 21 -3.81 -4.39 -26.60
C ALA A 21 -4.95 -5.37 -26.21
N VAL A 22 -6.22 -4.99 -26.32
CA VAL A 22 -7.34 -5.92 -26.10
C VAL A 22 -8.16 -6.06 -27.37
N SER A 23 -7.60 -6.76 -28.35
CA SER A 23 -8.39 -7.54 -29.33
C SER A 23 -7.43 -8.26 -30.26
N LEU A 24 -7.26 -9.57 -30.07
CA LEU A 24 -7.16 -10.60 -31.11
C LEU A 24 -6.75 -11.94 -30.46
N GLN A 25 -7.73 -12.78 -30.19
CA GLN A 25 -7.46 -14.22 -30.07
C GLN A 25 -7.62 -14.86 -31.43
N PRO A 26 -6.68 -15.69 -31.90
CA PRO A 26 -6.96 -16.72 -32.90
C PRO A 26 -7.08 -18.08 -32.21
N GLY A 27 -8.01 -18.85 -32.77
CA GLY A 27 -8.45 -20.14 -32.28
C GLY A 27 -7.38 -21.24 -32.34
N ILE A 28 -7.60 -22.18 -31.47
CA ILE A 28 -6.90 -23.44 -31.31
C ILE A 28 -7.28 -24.38 -32.46
N SER A 29 -6.29 -24.89 -33.19
CA SER A 29 -6.41 -26.15 -33.94
C SER A 29 -5.38 -27.14 -33.41
N GLN A 30 -5.91 -28.29 -32.96
CA GLN A 30 -5.12 -29.49 -32.59
C GLN A 30 -4.42 -30.06 -33.80
N GLN A 31 -3.18 -30.48 -33.64
CA GLN A 31 -2.66 -31.67 -34.28
C GLN A 31 -1.56 -32.32 -33.44
N SER A 32 -1.78 -33.58 -33.15
CA SER A 32 -0.85 -34.56 -32.61
C SER A 32 0.24 -34.90 -33.63
N ASP A 33 1.46 -35.16 -33.16
CA ASP A 33 2.19 -36.38 -33.55
C ASP A 33 3.46 -36.60 -32.71
N SER A 34 3.65 -37.90 -32.48
CA SER A 34 4.66 -38.61 -31.70
C SER A 34 6.04 -38.72 -32.38
N HIS A 35 7.10 -38.84 -31.57
CA HIS A 35 8.22 -39.83 -31.64
C HIS A 35 9.37 -39.39 -30.75
N ASP A 36 9.70 -40.12 -29.81
CA ASP A 36 10.51 -41.32 -29.52
C ASP A 36 12.02 -41.06 -29.38
N SER A 37 12.44 -41.41 -28.16
CA SER A 37 13.72 -41.91 -27.66
C SER A 37 15.07 -41.36 -28.16
N ASP A 38 15.97 -40.91 -27.25
CA ASP A 38 17.17 -41.73 -27.02
C ASP A 38 17.85 -41.44 -25.66
N LYS A 39 18.33 -42.53 -25.06
CA LYS A 39 19.03 -42.58 -23.77
C LYS A 39 20.52 -42.34 -23.99
N GLY A 40 21.12 -41.51 -23.17
CA GLY A 40 22.57 -41.39 -23.04
C GLY A 40 23.03 -41.37 -21.58
N THR A 41 23.31 -42.55 -21.06
CA THR A 41 23.93 -42.77 -19.73
C THR A 41 25.42 -42.44 -19.81
N LEU A 42 25.94 -41.59 -18.92
CA LEU A 42 27.38 -41.47 -18.69
C LEU A 42 27.71 -41.73 -17.22
N ALA A 43 28.53 -42.78 -17.07
CA ALA A 43 28.95 -43.35 -15.83
C ALA A 43 30.05 -42.53 -15.14
N LEU A 44 29.93 -42.41 -13.81
CA LEU A 44 30.95 -41.91 -12.90
C LEU A 44 31.98 -43.05 -12.63
N SER A 45 33.25 -42.81 -13.02
CA SER A 45 34.37 -43.65 -12.54
C SER A 45 34.95 -43.08 -11.27
N ARG A 46 34.89 -43.89 -10.21
CA ARG A 46 35.68 -43.70 -8.97
C ARG A 46 37.16 -44.09 -9.23
N GLN A 47 38.07 -43.23 -8.86
CA GLN A 47 39.45 -43.64 -8.58
C GLN A 47 39.79 -43.41 -7.12
N THR A 48 40.10 -44.51 -6.47
CA THR A 48 40.73 -44.58 -5.14
C THR A 48 42.25 -44.55 -5.32
N GLY A 49 42.94 -43.67 -4.60
CA GLY A 49 44.38 -43.65 -4.49
C GLY A 49 44.80 -43.27 -3.08
N ARG A 50 45.51 -44.16 -2.43
CA ARG A 50 45.98 -44.12 -1.04
C ARG A 50 47.38 -43.50 -0.95
N SER A 51 47.64 -42.86 0.21
CA SER A 51 48.90 -42.70 0.99
C SER A 51 49.89 -41.66 0.48
N ASP A 52 50.19 -40.64 1.29
CA ASP A 52 51.30 -40.66 2.27
C ASP A 52 51.25 -39.37 3.09
N GLN A 53 51.33 -39.49 4.39
CA GLN A 53 51.59 -38.37 5.30
C GLN A 53 53.09 -38.05 5.30
N PRO A 54 53.45 -36.80 5.53
CA PRO A 54 54.42 -36.52 6.59
C PRO A 54 53.88 -35.53 7.64
N ALA A 55 54.38 -35.77 8.81
CA ALA A 55 54.05 -35.14 10.06
C ALA A 55 54.54 -33.68 10.20
N TYR A 56 53.87 -32.97 11.13
CA TYR A 56 54.32 -31.77 11.84
C TYR A 56 54.44 -30.45 11.06
N MET A 57 53.31 -29.76 11.03
CA MET A 57 53.35 -28.31 11.34
C MET A 57 52.39 -28.13 12.53
N LEU A 58 52.91 -27.73 13.65
CA LEU A 58 52.21 -27.05 14.71
C LEU A 58 51.54 -25.79 14.10
N GLY A 59 50.31 -25.94 13.65
CA GLY A 59 49.48 -24.81 13.32
C GLY A 59 49.34 -23.96 14.58
N ARG A 60 49.70 -22.69 14.50
CA ARG A 60 49.24 -21.69 15.43
C ARG A 60 47.71 -21.92 15.53
N ALA A 61 47.23 -22.25 16.70
CA ALA A 61 45.84 -22.05 17.04
C ALA A 61 45.64 -20.53 16.88
N ASN A 62 45.11 -20.12 15.76
CA ASN A 62 44.47 -18.83 15.69
C ASN A 62 43.37 -18.94 16.72
N SER A 63 43.46 -18.20 17.80
CA SER A 63 42.36 -18.02 18.71
C SER A 63 41.29 -17.34 17.88
N VAL A 64 40.31 -18.11 17.39
CA VAL A 64 39.11 -17.58 16.80
C VAL A 64 38.48 -16.70 17.89
N THR A 65 38.52 -15.42 17.71
CA THR A 65 37.93 -14.45 18.62
C THR A 65 36.48 -14.30 18.18
N SER A 66 35.54 -14.72 19.01
CA SER A 66 34.10 -14.55 18.76
C SER A 66 33.77 -13.08 18.45
N PRO A 67 32.81 -12.83 17.58
CA PRO A 67 32.37 -11.49 17.25
C PRO A 67 31.91 -10.72 18.50
N VAL A 68 32.16 -9.42 18.50
CA VAL A 68 31.79 -8.52 19.61
C VAL A 68 30.83 -7.46 19.12
N VAL A 69 29.74 -7.24 19.84
CA VAL A 69 28.75 -6.21 19.56
C VAL A 69 28.66 -5.22 20.72
N LYS A 70 28.75 -3.93 20.44
CA LYS A 70 28.70 -2.85 21.44
C LYS A 70 27.66 -1.80 21.07
N ILE A 71 26.93 -1.32 22.07
CA ILE A 71 26.07 -0.16 21.96
C ILE A 71 26.96 1.09 22.06
N THR A 72 27.06 1.87 20.98
CA THR A 72 27.83 3.12 21.00
C THR A 72 27.02 4.31 21.50
N ARG A 73 25.75 4.36 21.11
CA ARG A 73 24.81 5.40 21.55
C ARG A 73 23.36 5.00 21.26
N THR A 74 22.44 5.74 21.87
CA THR A 74 21.00 5.72 21.53
C THR A 74 20.52 7.14 21.25
N ASN A 75 19.43 7.29 20.50
CA ASN A 75 18.84 8.61 20.24
C ASN A 75 18.23 9.23 21.49
N ALA A 76 17.74 8.43 22.44
CA ALA A 76 17.12 8.89 23.69
C ALA A 76 17.16 7.80 24.78
N ARG A 77 17.00 8.19 26.04
CA ARG A 77 16.75 7.27 27.17
C ARG A 77 15.27 7.15 27.51
N THR A 78 14.47 8.12 27.09
CA THR A 78 13.02 8.12 27.22
C THR A 78 12.43 8.41 25.84
N VAL A 79 11.53 7.55 25.38
CA VAL A 79 10.88 7.60 24.05
C VAL A 79 9.37 7.56 24.25
N LYS A 80 8.63 8.32 23.49
CA LYS A 80 7.18 8.22 23.52
C LYS A 80 6.71 6.97 22.77
N LYS A 81 5.62 6.39 23.22
CA LYS A 81 4.95 5.28 22.52
C LYS A 81 4.71 5.62 21.05
N TYR A 82 5.02 4.69 20.14
CA TYR A 82 4.97 4.86 18.69
C TYR A 82 5.97 5.86 18.08
N GLU A 83 6.96 6.30 18.85
CA GLU A 83 8.09 7.06 18.32
C GLU A 83 9.35 6.20 18.24
N LYS A 84 10.25 6.58 17.36
CA LYS A 84 11.47 5.82 17.07
C LYS A 84 12.47 5.84 18.24
N PHE A 85 12.83 4.65 18.72
CA PHE A 85 14.05 4.38 19.47
C PHE A 85 15.09 3.81 18.50
N GLU A 86 16.28 4.43 18.44
CA GLU A 86 17.35 4.03 17.54
C GLU A 86 18.63 3.77 18.31
N VAL A 87 19.26 2.62 18.05
CA VAL A 87 20.53 2.17 18.65
C VAL A 87 21.59 2.14 17.57
N TRP A 88 22.74 2.76 17.81
CA TRP A 88 23.94 2.67 16.99
C TRP A 88 24.87 1.61 17.56
N ILE A 89 25.47 0.83 16.68
CA ILE A 89 26.18 -0.39 17.00
C ILE A 89 27.59 -0.33 16.41
N GLU A 90 28.57 -0.74 17.18
CA GLU A 90 29.92 -1.04 16.74
C GLU A 90 30.13 -2.55 16.82
N LEU A 91 30.76 -3.11 15.79
CA LEU A 91 31.13 -4.52 15.71
C LEU A 91 32.66 -4.63 15.70
N ASP A 92 33.20 -5.53 16.51
CA ASP A 92 34.63 -5.87 16.53
C ASP A 92 34.78 -7.39 16.31
N HIS A 93 35.91 -7.79 15.77
CA HIS A 93 36.23 -9.21 15.51
C HIS A 93 35.22 -9.90 14.60
N VAL A 94 34.75 -9.20 13.59
CA VAL A 94 33.83 -9.70 12.54
C VAL A 94 34.57 -9.71 11.20
N GLU A 95 34.32 -10.72 10.40
CA GLU A 95 34.69 -10.74 8.98
C GLU A 95 33.41 -10.56 8.16
N ILE A 96 33.34 -9.52 7.31
CA ILE A 96 32.13 -9.15 6.57
C ILE A 96 32.50 -8.98 5.11
N ASP A 97 31.95 -9.83 4.25
CA ASP A 97 32.05 -9.70 2.80
C ASP A 97 30.91 -8.82 2.26
N ASN A 98 29.69 -9.01 2.78
CA ASN A 98 28.52 -8.23 2.40
C ASN A 98 27.67 -7.84 3.64
N PRO A 99 27.72 -6.60 4.10
CA PRO A 99 27.00 -6.15 5.29
C PRO A 99 25.45 -6.16 5.14
N TYR A 100 24.95 -6.44 3.95
CA TYR A 100 23.53 -6.58 3.70
C TYR A 100 23.03 -8.03 3.74
N ASP A 101 23.97 -8.98 3.78
CA ASP A 101 23.63 -10.41 3.77
C ASP A 101 23.56 -10.99 5.19
N PRO A 102 22.36 -11.37 5.67
CA PRO A 102 22.22 -11.97 7.00
C PRO A 102 22.85 -13.37 7.13
N ASP A 103 23.20 -14.03 6.00
CA ASP A 103 23.92 -15.30 6.03
C ASP A 103 25.43 -15.07 6.23
N ASP A 104 25.94 -13.89 5.90
CA ASP A 104 27.30 -13.44 6.16
C ASP A 104 27.42 -12.83 7.56
N ILE A 105 26.51 -11.90 7.88
CA ILE A 105 26.45 -11.27 9.21
C ILE A 105 25.02 -10.96 9.63
N ASP A 106 24.54 -11.60 10.70
CA ASP A 106 23.23 -11.36 11.29
C ASP A 106 23.32 -10.52 12.56
N VAL A 107 22.85 -9.28 12.50
CA VAL A 107 22.77 -8.37 13.65
C VAL A 107 21.30 -8.16 14.02
N TYR A 108 20.96 -8.29 15.30
CA TYR A 108 19.61 -8.04 15.78
C TYR A 108 19.60 -7.64 17.26
N ALA A 109 18.46 -7.13 17.71
CA ALA A 109 18.18 -6.91 19.13
C ALA A 109 17.00 -7.78 19.58
N LEU A 110 17.08 -8.30 20.82
CA LEU A 110 15.95 -8.85 21.54
C LEU A 110 15.50 -7.83 22.58
N PHE A 111 14.30 -7.30 22.38
CA PHE A 111 13.64 -6.38 23.33
C PHE A 111 12.69 -7.19 24.22
N THR A 112 12.72 -6.91 25.52
CA THR A 112 11.70 -7.39 26.46
C THR A 112 10.81 -6.21 26.83
N ALA A 113 9.55 -6.29 26.44
CA ALA A 113 8.54 -5.27 26.74
C ALA A 113 8.14 -5.27 28.23
N PRO A 114 7.49 -4.22 28.75
CA PRO A 114 6.96 -4.20 30.11
C PRO A 114 6.00 -5.35 30.44
N SER A 115 5.26 -5.85 29.45
CA SER A 115 4.41 -7.05 29.57
C SER A 115 5.19 -8.36 29.71
N GLY A 116 6.50 -8.36 29.50
CA GLY A 116 7.34 -9.57 29.41
C GLY A 116 7.41 -10.18 28.01
N ARG A 117 6.75 -9.61 27.01
CA ARG A 117 6.83 -10.11 25.62
C ARG A 117 8.22 -9.85 25.05
N GLU A 118 8.82 -10.85 24.45
CA GLU A 118 10.06 -10.72 23.68
C GLU A 118 9.76 -10.33 22.24
N ILE A 119 10.56 -9.40 21.70
CA ILE A 119 10.42 -8.85 20.36
C ILE A 119 11.80 -8.83 19.70
N ARG A 120 11.98 -9.63 18.64
CA ARG A 120 13.18 -9.57 17.82
C ARG A 120 13.06 -8.44 16.80
N ILE A 121 14.07 -7.58 16.75
CA ILE A 121 14.21 -6.51 15.77
C ILE A 121 15.54 -6.69 15.03
N ASN A 122 15.48 -6.91 13.75
CA ASN A 122 16.68 -7.06 12.93
C ASN A 122 17.42 -5.73 12.83
N GLY A 123 18.76 -5.80 12.86
CA GLY A 123 19.62 -4.68 12.55
C GLY A 123 19.75 -4.49 11.04
N PHE A 124 20.23 -3.32 10.65
CA PHE A 124 20.53 -3.00 9.27
C PHE A 124 21.81 -2.16 9.18
N TYR A 125 22.54 -2.36 8.10
CA TYR A 125 23.70 -1.55 7.77
C TYR A 125 23.27 -0.28 7.04
N ASP A 126 23.85 0.86 7.44
CA ASP A 126 23.55 2.19 6.90
C ASP A 126 24.87 2.97 6.70
N ASN A 127 25.20 3.27 5.45
CA ASN A 127 26.31 4.15 5.13
C ASN A 127 25.85 5.47 4.46
N HIS A 128 24.58 5.81 4.60
CA HIS A 128 24.06 7.10 4.13
C HIS A 128 24.66 8.24 4.99
N ARG A 129 25.28 9.22 4.36
CA ARG A 129 25.93 10.38 5.01
C ARG A 129 27.21 10.05 5.80
N ASP A 130 28.10 9.28 5.21
CA ASP A 130 29.53 9.20 5.55
C ASP A 130 29.96 8.39 6.78
N ALA A 131 29.12 7.52 7.32
CA ALA A 131 29.59 6.62 8.35
C ALA A 131 28.98 5.24 8.17
N ASP A 132 29.83 4.26 7.93
CA ASP A 132 29.48 2.86 8.01
C ASP A 132 28.96 2.55 9.40
N GLN A 133 27.66 2.26 9.52
CA GLN A 133 26.99 2.11 10.80
C GLN A 133 26.01 0.96 10.78
N TRP A 134 26.06 0.17 11.83
CA TRP A 134 24.97 -0.75 12.14
C TRP A 134 23.96 -0.07 13.06
N LYS A 135 22.68 -0.29 12.80
CA LYS A 135 21.59 0.29 13.57
C LYS A 135 20.47 -0.73 13.82
N VAL A 136 19.81 -0.55 14.94
CA VAL A 136 18.49 -1.14 15.21
C VAL A 136 17.50 -0.01 15.44
N ARG A 137 16.34 -0.11 14.82
CA ARG A 137 15.21 0.81 15.01
C ARG A 137 14.03 0.09 15.60
N PHE A 138 13.51 0.63 16.67
CA PHE A 138 12.35 0.10 17.37
C PHE A 138 11.38 1.22 17.71
N SER A 139 10.08 0.94 17.71
CA SER A 139 9.05 1.83 18.23
C SER A 139 8.23 1.09 19.27
N PRO A 140 8.22 1.56 20.55
CA PRO A 140 7.52 0.87 21.62
C PRO A 140 6.01 0.99 21.46
N GLY A 141 5.29 -0.13 21.59
CA GLY A 141 3.82 -0.18 21.61
C GLY A 141 3.20 -0.17 23.00
N GLU A 142 4.02 -0.27 24.07
CA GLU A 142 3.60 -0.28 25.47
C GLU A 142 4.34 0.80 26.22
N THR A 143 3.79 1.32 27.32
CA THR A 143 4.48 2.22 28.25
C THR A 143 5.16 1.45 29.36
N GLY A 144 6.32 1.95 29.82
CA GLY A 144 7.14 1.34 30.87
C GLY A 144 8.55 1.07 30.40
N THR A 145 9.31 0.35 31.23
CA THR A 145 10.72 0.06 30.96
C THR A 145 10.85 -1.13 30.01
N TYR A 146 11.53 -0.89 28.89
CA TYR A 146 12.02 -1.92 27.98
C TYR A 146 13.46 -2.23 28.31
N SER A 147 13.81 -3.52 28.41
CA SER A 147 15.20 -3.98 28.36
C SER A 147 15.52 -4.56 26.99
N TYR A 148 16.78 -4.49 26.59
CA TYR A 148 17.20 -5.09 25.31
C TYR A 148 18.66 -5.53 25.36
N ARG A 149 18.98 -6.50 24.50
CA ARG A 149 20.33 -6.98 24.24
C ARG A 149 20.54 -7.09 22.75
N LEU A 150 21.72 -6.68 22.27
CA LEU A 150 22.15 -6.86 20.91
C LEU A 150 22.81 -8.22 20.74
N HIS A 151 22.65 -8.80 19.57
CA HIS A 151 23.27 -10.04 19.14
C HIS A 151 23.93 -9.84 17.79
N VAL A 152 25.04 -10.53 17.57
CA VAL A 152 25.72 -10.65 16.29
C VAL A 152 26.07 -12.10 16.05
N ILE A 153 25.89 -12.56 14.82
CA ILE A 153 26.25 -13.91 14.37
C ILE A 153 27.01 -13.74 13.05
N ASP A 154 28.18 -14.35 12.95
CA ASP A 154 28.96 -14.49 11.71
C ASP A 154 29.52 -15.91 11.58
N ALA A 155 30.41 -16.13 10.60
CA ALA A 155 31.03 -17.44 10.38
C ALA A 155 31.90 -17.92 11.56
N GLU A 156 32.42 -17.00 12.39
CA GLU A 156 33.32 -17.29 13.51
C GLU A 156 32.58 -17.55 14.82
N GLY A 157 31.27 -17.21 14.88
CA GLY A 157 30.44 -17.51 16.05
C GLY A 157 29.38 -16.49 16.40
N THR A 158 29.14 -16.31 17.69
CA THR A 158 28.10 -15.41 18.21
C THR A 158 28.65 -14.47 19.26
N GLY A 159 28.14 -13.24 19.27
CA GLY A 159 28.42 -12.23 20.29
C GLY A 159 27.14 -11.58 20.84
N GLU A 160 27.19 -11.18 22.10
CA GLU A 160 26.09 -10.49 22.76
C GLU A 160 26.60 -9.23 23.47
N SER A 161 25.76 -8.18 23.53
CA SER A 161 26.02 -7.01 24.35
C SER A 161 25.59 -7.21 25.80
N GLU A 162 26.05 -6.33 26.70
CA GLU A 162 25.38 -6.16 27.98
C GLU A 162 23.93 -5.74 27.78
N THR A 163 23.10 -6.09 28.78
CA THR A 163 21.68 -5.66 28.77
C THR A 163 21.58 -4.15 29.00
N ALA A 164 20.87 -3.48 28.13
CA ALA A 164 20.55 -2.06 28.24
C ALA A 164 19.03 -1.85 28.40
N ALA A 165 18.62 -0.64 28.74
CA ALA A 165 17.21 -0.31 28.92
C ALA A 165 16.90 1.12 28.50
N PHE A 166 15.62 1.37 28.19
CA PHE A 166 15.05 2.69 27.99
C PHE A 166 13.62 2.73 28.56
N GLU A 167 13.09 3.92 28.76
CA GLU A 167 11.73 4.15 29.26
C GLU A 167 10.82 4.55 28.10
N ALA A 168 9.68 3.91 27.94
CA ALA A 168 8.61 4.30 27.03
C ALA A 168 7.50 5.01 27.81
N VAL A 169 7.12 6.22 27.35
CA VAL A 169 6.10 7.05 28.00
C VAL A 169 4.91 7.27 27.06
N GLU A 170 3.77 7.67 27.61
CA GLU A 170 2.57 7.95 26.81
C GLU A 170 2.82 9.00 25.71
N SER A 171 2.07 8.86 24.63
CA SER A 171 2.07 9.80 23.50
C SER A 171 0.64 10.15 23.09
N GLY A 172 0.50 11.14 22.23
CA GLY A 172 -0.78 11.44 21.56
C GLY A 172 -0.92 10.74 20.20
N HIS A 173 -0.06 9.76 19.88
CA HIS A 173 -0.10 9.04 18.61
C HIS A 173 -1.03 7.83 18.70
N HIS A 174 -1.75 7.56 17.60
CA HIS A 174 -2.74 6.50 17.50
C HIS A 174 -2.14 5.11 17.24
N GLY A 175 -0.88 5.02 16.85
CA GLY A 175 -0.21 3.77 16.47
C GLY A 175 -0.37 3.44 14.99
N TRP A 176 -0.12 2.18 14.64
CA TRP A 176 -0.20 1.68 13.27
C TRP A 176 -1.65 1.39 12.86
N ILE A 177 -1.92 1.43 11.56
CA ILE A 177 -3.23 1.06 11.01
C ILE A 177 -3.33 -0.46 10.83
N ARG A 178 -4.55 -0.99 11.04
CA ARG A 178 -4.89 -2.42 10.87
C ARG A 178 -6.33 -2.56 10.41
N PRO A 179 -6.71 -3.68 9.80
CA PRO A 179 -8.12 -4.04 9.67
C PRO A 179 -8.80 -4.00 11.04
N SER A 180 -9.96 -3.33 11.15
CA SER A 180 -10.68 -3.23 12.41
C SER A 180 -11.23 -4.58 12.85
N THR A 181 -11.12 -4.88 14.14
CA THR A 181 -11.73 -6.09 14.74
C THR A 181 -13.24 -5.96 14.97
N VAL A 182 -13.81 -4.77 14.88
CA VAL A 182 -15.24 -4.50 15.09
C VAL A 182 -16.00 -4.39 13.76
N ASN A 183 -15.44 -3.67 12.80
CA ASN A 183 -15.95 -3.59 11.44
C ASN A 183 -14.82 -3.87 10.44
N PRO A 184 -14.62 -5.13 10.05
CA PRO A 184 -13.47 -5.55 9.26
C PRO A 184 -13.37 -4.93 7.87
N HIS A 185 -14.42 -4.27 7.40
CA HIS A 185 -14.39 -3.51 6.15
C HIS A 185 -13.63 -2.18 6.22
N TYR A 186 -13.17 -1.78 7.40
CA TYR A 186 -12.46 -0.51 7.60
C TYR A 186 -11.18 -0.69 8.41
N PHE A 187 -10.36 0.33 8.44
CA PHE A 187 -9.16 0.37 9.25
C PHE A 187 -9.39 1.05 10.59
N SER A 188 -8.68 0.58 11.59
CA SER A 188 -8.46 1.28 12.86
C SER A 188 -6.97 1.41 13.16
N HIS A 189 -6.63 2.39 13.96
CA HIS A 189 -5.33 2.44 14.62
C HIS A 189 -5.27 1.49 15.83
N ASP A 190 -4.08 1.26 16.37
CA ASP A 190 -3.87 0.43 17.57
C ASP A 190 -4.68 0.87 18.78
N ASP A 191 -4.96 2.18 18.93
CA ASP A 191 -5.80 2.74 20.00
C ASP A 191 -7.30 2.62 19.73
N GLY A 192 -7.69 2.02 18.62
CA GLY A 192 -9.08 1.83 18.18
C GLY A 192 -9.67 3.02 17.42
N THR A 193 -8.96 4.12 17.22
CA THR A 193 -9.48 5.23 16.42
C THR A 193 -9.62 4.84 14.95
N THR A 194 -10.70 5.29 14.32
CA THR A 194 -10.95 5.03 12.90
C THR A 194 -9.90 5.68 12.02
N TYR A 195 -9.34 4.93 11.07
CA TYR A 195 -8.59 5.46 9.94
C TYR A 195 -9.39 5.26 8.65
N TYR A 196 -9.52 6.32 7.86
CA TYR A 196 -10.06 6.29 6.50
C TYR A 196 -9.05 6.97 5.57
N GLY A 197 -8.54 6.23 4.60
CA GLY A 197 -7.52 6.76 3.68
C GLY A 197 -8.11 7.80 2.73
N VAL A 198 -7.50 8.99 2.69
CA VAL A 198 -7.81 10.05 1.73
C VAL A 198 -6.52 10.45 1.04
N GLY A 199 -6.42 10.24 -0.27
CA GLY A 199 -5.14 10.53 -0.92
C GLY A 199 -5.08 10.25 -2.40
N ALA A 200 -3.86 10.25 -2.92
CA ALA A 200 -3.57 10.01 -4.31
C ALA A 200 -2.33 9.14 -4.49
N TYR A 201 -2.23 8.50 -5.65
CA TYR A 201 -1.05 7.78 -6.10
C TYR A 201 -0.09 8.75 -6.79
N SER A 202 1.13 8.91 -6.27
CA SER A 202 2.08 9.90 -6.78
C SER A 202 3.48 9.30 -7.02
N PRO A 203 3.63 8.36 -7.98
CA PRO A 203 4.87 7.62 -8.16
C PRO A 203 6.03 8.49 -8.65
N TRP A 204 5.74 9.53 -9.43
CA TRP A 204 6.76 10.41 -10.01
C TRP A 204 6.85 11.80 -9.39
N ARG A 205 5.89 12.17 -8.54
CA ARG A 205 5.85 13.46 -7.85
C ARG A 205 5.97 13.28 -6.34
N ASN A 206 6.95 12.48 -5.92
CA ASN A 206 7.27 12.24 -4.51
C ASN A 206 8.35 13.21 -4.03
N ASP A 207 8.10 14.50 -4.14
CA ASP A 207 8.95 15.61 -3.73
C ASP A 207 8.35 16.43 -2.59
N MET A 208 9.12 17.39 -2.08
CA MET A 208 8.72 18.19 -0.92
C MET A 208 7.45 19.00 -1.15
N GLU A 209 7.29 19.59 -2.34
CA GLU A 209 6.09 20.34 -2.71
C GLU A 209 4.84 19.47 -2.66
N ARG A 210 4.96 18.19 -3.10
CA ARG A 210 3.87 17.23 -3.06
C ARG A 210 3.52 16.85 -1.62
N PHE A 211 4.50 16.62 -0.76
CA PHE A 211 4.26 16.31 0.65
C PHE A 211 3.58 17.47 1.39
N GLU A 212 3.99 18.71 1.11
CA GLU A 212 3.35 19.91 1.65
C GLU A 212 1.90 20.05 1.17
N THR A 213 1.63 19.74 -0.10
CA THR A 213 0.27 19.74 -0.67
C THR A 213 -0.63 18.74 0.06
N PHE A 214 -0.16 17.50 0.29
CA PHE A 214 -0.90 16.50 1.06
C PHE A 214 -1.22 16.99 2.47
N ALA A 215 -0.21 17.48 3.17
CA ALA A 215 -0.37 17.98 4.54
C ALA A 215 -1.36 19.16 4.64
N ALA A 216 -1.32 20.06 3.66
CA ALA A 216 -2.18 21.25 3.64
C ALA A 216 -3.67 20.94 3.39
N HIS A 217 -4.00 19.79 2.80
CA HIS A 217 -5.36 19.41 2.43
C HIS A 217 -5.92 18.22 3.23
N ASP A 218 -5.38 17.94 4.41
CA ASP A 218 -5.78 16.82 5.28
C ASP A 218 -5.78 15.45 4.57
N ALA A 219 -5.00 15.33 3.48
CA ALA A 219 -4.77 14.05 2.83
C ALA A 219 -3.83 13.20 3.69
N ASN A 220 -4.14 11.93 3.88
CA ASN A 220 -3.49 11.06 4.83
C ASN A 220 -3.03 9.71 4.26
N LEU A 221 -3.15 9.49 2.95
CA LEU A 221 -2.69 8.28 2.26
C LEU A 221 -1.86 8.67 1.02
N PHE A 222 -0.58 8.31 1.05
CA PHE A 222 0.35 8.56 -0.05
C PHE A 222 0.88 7.23 -0.58
N ALA A 223 0.80 7.02 -1.90
CA ALA A 223 1.29 5.81 -2.54
C ALA A 223 2.42 6.10 -3.54
N ILE A 224 3.46 5.26 -3.53
CA ILE A 224 4.59 5.31 -4.46
C ILE A 224 5.06 3.91 -4.86
N TRP A 225 5.82 3.85 -5.95
CA TRP A 225 6.53 2.66 -6.43
C TRP A 225 8.02 2.69 -6.09
N ASP A 226 8.67 1.52 -6.02
CA ASP A 226 10.12 1.38 -6.08
C ASP A 226 10.58 1.37 -7.55
N ILE A 227 10.89 2.54 -8.11
CA ILE A 227 11.30 2.75 -9.50
C ILE A 227 12.56 3.61 -9.60
N THR A 228 13.16 3.65 -10.79
CA THR A 228 14.45 4.33 -11.03
C THR A 228 14.34 5.81 -11.35
N TYR A 229 13.13 6.32 -11.62
CA TYR A 229 12.91 7.70 -12.10
C TYR A 229 11.83 8.42 -11.28
N GLY A 230 11.79 9.74 -11.41
CA GLY A 230 10.83 10.62 -10.73
C GLY A 230 11.39 11.21 -9.43
N GLY A 231 10.72 12.13 -8.86
CA GLY A 231 10.81 12.88 -7.62
C GLY A 231 12.00 12.76 -6.65
N PHE A 232 11.73 13.14 -5.43
CA PHE A 232 12.73 13.17 -4.36
C PHE A 232 13.22 11.77 -3.96
N VAL A 233 12.31 10.80 -3.84
CA VAL A 233 12.64 9.43 -3.44
C VAL A 233 13.10 8.62 -4.65
N ASN A 234 12.30 8.57 -5.70
CA ASN A 234 12.51 7.65 -6.82
C ASN A 234 13.63 8.07 -7.78
N GLY A 235 13.96 9.36 -7.86
CA GLY A 235 15.06 9.84 -8.72
C GLY A 235 16.45 9.41 -8.29
N THR A 236 16.58 8.43 -7.39
CA THR A 236 17.84 7.91 -6.85
C THR A 236 18.07 6.44 -7.16
N GLY A 237 17.27 5.82 -8.02
CA GLY A 237 17.38 4.41 -8.36
C GLY A 237 16.41 3.51 -7.59
N LEU A 238 16.62 2.20 -7.67
CA LEU A 238 15.87 1.20 -6.88
C LEU A 238 16.46 1.08 -5.47
N ILE A 239 15.70 0.48 -4.54
CA ILE A 239 16.27 0.05 -3.26
C ILE A 239 17.38 -0.98 -3.51
N GLU A 240 17.14 -1.96 -4.38
CA GLU A 240 18.12 -2.98 -4.76
C GLU A 240 18.51 -2.79 -6.24
N GLU A 241 19.70 -2.23 -6.50
CA GLU A 241 20.24 -2.03 -7.85
C GLU A 241 21.27 -3.11 -8.22
N GLU A 242 21.94 -3.67 -7.23
CA GLU A 242 22.83 -4.82 -7.33
C GLU A 242 22.30 -5.93 -6.43
N LEU A 243 22.49 -7.16 -6.85
CA LEU A 243 22.06 -8.34 -6.10
C LEU A 243 22.52 -8.32 -4.65
N GLY A 244 21.57 -8.30 -3.72
CA GLY A 244 21.83 -8.30 -2.29
C GLY A 244 22.55 -7.06 -1.76
N LYS A 245 22.49 -5.92 -2.48
CA LYS A 245 23.01 -4.63 -2.02
C LYS A 245 21.98 -3.54 -2.16
N TYR A 246 21.88 -2.67 -1.15
CA TYR A 246 20.79 -1.70 -1.05
C TYR A 246 21.31 -0.27 -1.17
N ASN A 247 20.68 0.49 -2.06
CA ASN A 247 20.97 1.89 -2.37
C ASN A 247 20.72 2.79 -1.16
N GLN A 248 21.78 3.23 -0.51
CA GLN A 248 21.71 3.98 0.73
C GLN A 248 21.17 5.40 0.55
N LEU A 249 21.35 6.00 -0.62
CA LEU A 249 20.77 7.30 -0.93
C LEU A 249 19.24 7.20 -1.03
N LYS A 250 18.72 6.19 -1.73
CA LYS A 250 17.29 5.88 -1.81
C LYS A 250 16.70 5.64 -0.42
N CYS A 251 17.33 4.75 0.34
CA CYS A 251 16.90 4.42 1.68
C CYS A 251 16.89 5.64 2.62
N GLY A 252 17.90 6.49 2.56
CA GLY A 252 17.96 7.73 3.36
C GLY A 252 16.90 8.76 2.97
N ARG A 253 16.44 8.78 1.72
CA ARG A 253 15.33 9.62 1.29
C ARG A 253 13.98 9.06 1.73
N ILE A 254 13.80 7.73 1.74
CA ILE A 254 12.63 7.09 2.35
C ILE A 254 12.57 7.40 3.85
N ASP A 255 13.69 7.30 4.58
CA ASP A 255 13.76 7.71 5.99
C ASP A 255 13.30 9.16 6.21
N SER A 256 13.74 10.06 5.33
CA SER A 256 13.37 11.48 5.38
C SER A 256 11.89 11.69 5.10
N MET A 257 11.34 11.01 4.10
CA MET A 257 9.92 11.04 3.75
C MET A 257 9.05 10.53 4.91
N LEU A 258 9.39 9.37 5.50
CA LEU A 258 8.68 8.83 6.64
C LEU A 258 8.70 9.78 7.84
N SER A 259 9.84 10.45 8.10
CA SER A 259 9.91 11.47 9.17
C SER A 259 9.01 12.68 8.92
N ILE A 260 8.79 13.07 7.67
CA ILE A 260 7.84 14.13 7.30
C ILE A 260 6.41 13.63 7.50
N PHE A 261 6.11 12.43 7.03
CA PHE A 261 4.79 11.82 7.11
C PHE A 261 4.33 11.61 8.56
N GLU A 262 5.24 11.19 9.45
CA GLU A 262 4.96 11.08 10.89
C GLU A 262 4.52 12.40 11.52
N LYS A 263 5.04 13.53 11.06
CA LYS A 263 4.65 14.86 11.54
C LYS A 263 3.34 15.34 10.96
N SER A 264 2.98 14.85 9.77
CA SER A 264 1.82 15.28 8.99
C SER A 264 0.63 14.32 9.08
N GLY A 265 0.79 13.17 9.75
CA GLY A 265 -0.28 12.16 9.84
C GLY A 265 -0.55 11.42 8.53
N ILE A 266 0.44 11.35 7.63
CA ILE A 266 0.32 10.67 6.32
C ILE A 266 0.81 9.23 6.46
N MET A 267 0.04 8.28 5.95
CA MET A 267 0.41 6.86 5.79
C MET A 267 0.98 6.61 4.40
N LEU A 268 2.03 5.82 4.33
CA LEU A 268 2.65 5.39 3.08
C LEU A 268 2.09 4.03 2.66
N MET A 269 1.64 3.91 1.42
CA MET A 269 1.52 2.64 0.71
C MET A 269 2.71 2.52 -0.23
N TYR A 270 3.56 1.54 0.01
CA TYR A 270 4.80 1.36 -0.73
C TYR A 270 4.73 0.11 -1.61
N ALA A 271 4.69 0.30 -2.95
CA ALA A 271 4.77 -0.80 -3.89
C ALA A 271 6.22 -1.27 -4.03
N ILE A 272 6.50 -2.46 -3.50
CA ILE A 272 7.83 -3.06 -3.46
C ILE A 272 8.27 -3.49 -4.86
N TRP A 273 7.34 -4.05 -5.63
CA TRP A 273 7.55 -4.48 -6.99
C TRP A 273 6.48 -3.88 -7.91
N PRO A 274 6.77 -2.79 -8.63
CA PRO A 274 5.96 -2.39 -9.77
C PRO A 274 6.00 -3.45 -10.86
N HIS A 275 4.89 -3.62 -11.59
CA HIS A 275 4.81 -4.57 -12.70
C HIS A 275 5.90 -4.38 -13.74
N ASP A 276 6.33 -3.15 -13.99
CA ASP A 276 7.41 -2.81 -14.92
C ASP A 276 8.68 -3.64 -14.68
N LEU A 277 9.04 -3.86 -13.40
CA LEU A 277 10.26 -4.59 -13.03
C LEU A 277 10.14 -6.11 -13.20
N PHE A 278 8.94 -6.64 -13.37
CA PHE A 278 8.65 -8.05 -13.65
C PHE A 278 8.10 -8.23 -15.08
N SER A 279 8.45 -7.28 -15.96
CA SER A 279 8.01 -7.28 -17.35
C SER A 279 9.16 -7.00 -18.32
N GLU A 280 9.28 -7.83 -19.35
CA GLU A 280 10.14 -7.69 -20.52
C GLU A 280 9.33 -7.37 -21.77
N THR A 281 8.10 -7.90 -21.88
CA THR A 281 7.26 -7.81 -23.08
C THR A 281 5.90 -7.15 -22.83
N VAL A 282 5.46 -7.03 -21.59
CA VAL A 282 4.14 -6.52 -21.21
C VAL A 282 4.24 -5.07 -20.76
N TRP A 283 3.42 -4.20 -21.29
CA TRP A 283 3.27 -2.76 -20.96
C TRP A 283 4.61 -1.98 -20.94
N ALA A 284 4.92 -1.28 -19.84
CA ALA A 284 6.12 -0.47 -19.69
C ALA A 284 7.29 -1.32 -19.16
N ALA A 285 7.72 -2.30 -19.95
CA ALA A 285 8.73 -3.29 -19.60
C ALA A 285 10.06 -2.67 -19.15
N GLN A 286 10.54 -3.06 -17.96
CA GLN A 286 11.80 -2.63 -17.36
C GLN A 286 12.57 -3.77 -16.68
N TRP A 287 12.36 -5.01 -17.12
CA TRP A 287 13.06 -6.18 -16.57
C TRP A 287 14.59 -6.02 -16.58
N GLU A 288 15.14 -5.37 -17.59
CA GLU A 288 16.57 -5.09 -17.69
C GLU A 288 17.15 -4.29 -16.51
N ASN A 289 16.30 -3.49 -15.84
CA ASN A 289 16.68 -2.70 -14.66
C ASN A 289 16.55 -3.49 -13.35
N ASN A 290 15.90 -4.66 -13.38
CA ASN A 290 15.80 -5.53 -12.23
C ASN A 290 17.10 -6.33 -12.08
N PRO A 291 17.78 -6.31 -10.91
CA PRO A 291 19.03 -7.05 -10.74
C PRO A 291 18.90 -8.56 -10.98
N TYR A 292 17.71 -9.13 -10.83
CA TYR A 292 17.44 -10.54 -11.07
C TYR A 292 17.48 -10.94 -12.54
N SER A 293 17.40 -9.98 -13.48
CA SER A 293 17.53 -10.23 -14.91
C SER A 293 18.89 -10.83 -15.32
N ARG A 294 19.87 -10.76 -14.42
CA ARG A 294 21.21 -11.37 -14.61
C ARG A 294 21.27 -12.83 -14.17
N LEU A 295 20.22 -13.33 -13.52
CA LEU A 295 20.19 -14.68 -12.95
C LEU A 295 19.22 -15.61 -13.67
N ILE A 296 18.07 -15.09 -14.08
CA ILE A 296 16.92 -15.87 -14.56
C ILE A 296 16.19 -15.16 -15.69
N ASP A 297 15.36 -15.91 -16.41
CA ASP A 297 14.36 -15.34 -17.31
C ASP A 297 13.20 -14.71 -16.52
N VAL A 298 12.56 -13.70 -17.08
CA VAL A 298 11.48 -12.94 -16.40
C VAL A 298 10.33 -13.83 -15.94
N ASP A 299 10.00 -14.89 -16.70
CA ASP A 299 8.92 -15.83 -16.37
C ASP A 299 9.15 -16.60 -15.04
N ASP A 300 10.40 -16.76 -14.62
CA ASP A 300 10.75 -17.55 -13.46
C ASP A 300 10.82 -16.72 -12.15
N VAL A 301 10.63 -15.41 -12.23
CA VAL A 301 10.76 -14.50 -11.08
C VAL A 301 9.89 -14.86 -9.87
N TYR A 302 8.74 -15.48 -10.11
CA TYR A 302 7.81 -15.91 -9.08
C TYR A 302 8.14 -17.28 -8.47
N SER A 303 8.94 -18.09 -9.13
CA SER A 303 9.15 -19.50 -8.77
C SER A 303 10.60 -19.87 -8.48
N ASP A 304 11.57 -19.09 -8.94
CA ASP A 304 12.98 -19.40 -8.77
C ASP A 304 13.41 -19.32 -7.29
N PRO A 305 14.01 -20.39 -6.72
CA PRO A 305 14.37 -20.44 -5.31
C PRO A 305 15.53 -19.48 -4.94
N LEU A 306 16.47 -19.23 -5.85
CA LEU A 306 17.58 -18.30 -5.58
C LEU A 306 17.08 -16.86 -5.54
N VAL A 307 16.22 -16.47 -6.48
CA VAL A 307 15.57 -15.15 -6.47
C VAL A 307 14.74 -14.96 -5.20
N TRP A 308 14.04 -16.00 -4.74
CA TRP A 308 13.31 -15.94 -3.47
C TRP A 308 14.24 -15.65 -2.28
N GLU A 309 15.44 -16.23 -2.23
CA GLU A 309 16.40 -15.92 -1.17
C GLU A 309 16.81 -14.43 -1.19
N TYR A 310 17.11 -13.84 -2.37
CA TYR A 310 17.38 -12.41 -2.49
C TYR A 310 16.18 -11.55 -2.09
N GLN A 311 14.97 -11.91 -2.51
CA GLN A 311 13.75 -11.19 -2.12
C GLN A 311 13.55 -11.19 -0.61
N LYS A 312 13.73 -12.32 0.09
CA LYS A 312 13.67 -12.39 1.55
C LYS A 312 14.68 -11.45 2.23
N LYS A 313 15.92 -11.41 1.73
CA LYS A 313 16.96 -10.52 2.24
C LYS A 313 16.58 -9.04 2.04
N LYS A 314 16.03 -8.68 0.87
CA LYS A 314 15.47 -7.33 0.61
C LYS A 314 14.34 -7.00 1.59
N TYR A 315 13.37 -7.87 1.75
CA TYR A 315 12.24 -7.65 2.67
C TYR A 315 12.71 -7.51 4.12
N ARG A 316 13.62 -8.37 4.57
CA ARG A 316 14.24 -8.25 5.89
C ARG A 316 14.88 -6.88 6.12
N TYR A 317 15.66 -6.40 5.15
CA TYR A 317 16.31 -5.10 5.23
C TYR A 317 15.28 -3.95 5.27
N MET A 318 14.26 -4.01 4.43
CA MET A 318 13.20 -2.99 4.40
C MET A 318 12.42 -2.95 5.72
N ILE A 319 12.04 -4.10 6.26
CA ILE A 319 11.35 -4.21 7.55
C ILE A 319 12.25 -3.66 8.66
N ALA A 320 13.51 -4.08 8.74
CA ALA A 320 14.45 -3.60 9.76
C ALA A 320 14.63 -2.08 9.75
N ARG A 321 14.65 -1.47 8.56
CA ARG A 321 14.91 -0.04 8.40
C ARG A 321 13.66 0.83 8.51
N PHE A 322 12.52 0.41 7.96
CA PHE A 322 11.35 1.28 7.74
C PHE A 322 10.13 0.93 8.58
N ALA A 323 9.92 -0.35 8.96
CA ALA A 323 8.69 -0.78 9.61
C ALA A 323 8.46 -0.18 11.01
N HIS A 324 9.51 0.34 11.66
CA HIS A 324 9.37 1.05 12.94
C HIS A 324 8.51 2.31 12.83
N SER A 325 8.39 2.88 11.63
CA SER A 325 7.65 4.14 11.43
C SER A 325 6.14 3.91 11.50
N ARG A 326 5.46 4.72 12.34
CA ARG A 326 3.99 4.71 12.38
C ARG A 326 3.33 5.21 11.09
N SER A 327 4.12 5.82 10.20
CA SER A 327 3.68 6.24 8.86
C SER A 327 3.96 5.21 7.76
N MET A 328 4.63 4.09 8.05
CA MET A 328 4.56 2.94 7.17
C MET A 328 3.17 2.34 7.34
N GLY A 329 2.31 2.49 6.34
CA GLY A 329 0.90 2.11 6.41
C GLY A 329 0.62 0.74 5.80
N ILE A 330 1.07 0.55 4.55
CA ILE A 330 0.71 -0.63 3.74
C ILE A 330 1.91 -1.05 2.91
N TRP A 331 2.26 -2.34 2.94
CA TRP A 331 3.16 -2.96 1.98
C TRP A 331 2.38 -3.46 0.77
N GLU A 332 2.59 -2.87 -0.40
CA GLU A 332 2.08 -3.43 -1.66
C GLU A 332 3.14 -4.35 -2.25
N LEU A 333 2.88 -5.66 -2.19
CA LEU A 333 3.83 -6.70 -2.60
C LEU A 333 4.14 -6.60 -4.10
N ILE A 334 3.10 -6.48 -4.90
CA ILE A 334 3.18 -6.30 -6.36
C ILE A 334 2.08 -5.35 -6.81
N ASN A 335 2.45 -4.35 -7.59
CA ASN A 335 1.51 -3.45 -8.25
C ASN A 335 1.17 -4.01 -9.63
N GLU A 336 -0.13 -4.18 -9.90
CA GLU A 336 -0.67 -4.65 -11.20
C GLU A 336 -0.06 -5.98 -11.70
N MET A 337 -0.22 -7.05 -10.93
CA MET A 337 0.32 -8.37 -11.27
C MET A 337 0.03 -8.81 -12.70
N ASN A 338 -1.14 -8.47 -13.25
CA ASN A 338 -1.51 -8.80 -14.62
C ASN A 338 -0.73 -8.02 -15.70
N GLY A 339 0.08 -7.03 -15.29
CA GLY A 339 1.05 -6.34 -16.13
C GLY A 339 2.44 -6.98 -16.17
N THR A 340 2.59 -8.22 -15.69
CA THR A 340 3.87 -8.95 -15.67
C THR A 340 3.89 -10.07 -16.71
N ASP A 341 5.08 -10.44 -17.20
CA ASP A 341 5.23 -11.53 -18.16
C ASP A 341 4.78 -12.87 -17.59
N GLY A 342 5.13 -13.19 -16.35
CA GLY A 342 4.70 -14.43 -15.71
C GLY A 342 3.18 -14.60 -15.70
N TRP A 343 2.43 -13.53 -15.42
CA TRP A 343 0.97 -13.57 -15.53
C TRP A 343 0.49 -13.71 -16.98
N ALA A 344 1.02 -12.88 -17.89
CA ALA A 344 0.63 -12.89 -19.31
C ALA A 344 0.91 -14.22 -20.00
N HIS A 345 1.95 -14.93 -19.57
CA HIS A 345 2.33 -16.25 -20.07
C HIS A 345 1.64 -17.41 -19.33
N GLY A 346 0.63 -17.10 -18.48
CA GLY A 346 -0.25 -18.11 -17.88
C GLY A 346 0.30 -18.77 -16.61
N ARG A 347 1.35 -18.23 -15.99
CA ARG A 347 1.91 -18.73 -14.71
C ARG A 347 1.12 -18.23 -13.49
N HIS A 348 -0.19 -18.21 -13.60
CA HIS A 348 -1.08 -17.66 -12.57
C HIS A 348 -0.91 -18.37 -11.22
N ARG A 349 -0.69 -19.68 -11.22
CA ARG A 349 -0.49 -20.46 -10.00
C ARG A 349 0.78 -20.03 -9.26
N GLU A 350 1.87 -19.86 -9.98
CA GLU A 350 3.15 -19.43 -9.44
C GLU A 350 3.05 -18.01 -8.87
N CYS A 351 2.33 -17.11 -9.55
CA CYS A 351 2.04 -15.76 -9.08
C CYS A 351 1.30 -15.79 -7.73
N TYR A 352 0.24 -16.58 -7.60
CA TYR A 352 -0.51 -16.70 -6.33
C TYR A 352 0.33 -17.34 -5.22
N GLN A 353 1.10 -18.39 -5.52
CA GLN A 353 1.99 -19.03 -4.56
C GLN A 353 3.08 -18.07 -4.06
N TRP A 354 3.56 -17.20 -4.95
CA TRP A 354 4.52 -16.17 -4.59
C TRP A 354 3.91 -15.13 -3.65
N VAL A 355 2.70 -14.63 -3.93
CA VAL A 355 1.99 -13.71 -3.03
C VAL A 355 1.77 -14.33 -1.66
N GLU A 356 1.32 -15.60 -1.60
CA GLU A 356 1.15 -16.33 -0.34
C GLU A 356 2.46 -16.45 0.45
N LYS A 357 3.59 -16.72 -0.24
CA LYS A 357 4.92 -16.75 0.40
C LYS A 357 5.34 -15.38 0.92
N CYS A 358 5.12 -14.33 0.16
CA CYS A 358 5.44 -12.95 0.56
C CYS A 358 4.59 -12.54 1.76
N GLU A 359 3.28 -12.73 1.70
CA GLU A 359 2.35 -12.40 2.77
C GLU A 359 2.76 -13.09 4.07
N ARG A 360 2.99 -14.39 4.03
CA ARG A 360 3.48 -15.15 5.17
C ARG A 360 4.81 -14.62 5.72
N TYR A 361 5.75 -14.27 4.83
CA TYR A 361 7.03 -13.71 5.24
C TYR A 361 6.86 -12.40 6.01
N PHE A 362 5.98 -11.49 5.53
CA PHE A 362 5.71 -10.24 6.23
C PHE A 362 4.99 -10.47 7.57
N GLN A 363 4.00 -11.36 7.64
CA GLN A 363 3.34 -11.72 8.90
C GLN A 363 4.31 -12.29 9.96
N GLU A 364 5.29 -13.09 9.54
CA GLU A 364 6.25 -13.71 10.44
C GLU A 364 7.39 -12.78 10.86
N ASN A 365 7.77 -11.81 10.02
CA ASN A 365 8.99 -11.02 10.17
C ASN A 365 8.78 -9.53 10.40
N ASP A 366 7.58 -8.99 10.16
CA ASP A 366 7.26 -7.60 10.50
C ASP A 366 6.70 -7.53 11.93
N PRO A 367 7.48 -7.06 12.91
CA PRO A 367 7.07 -7.06 14.32
C PRO A 367 5.91 -6.10 14.61
N TYR A 368 5.57 -5.27 13.66
CA TYR A 368 4.48 -4.29 13.74
C TYR A 368 3.22 -4.75 13.01
N ASN A 369 3.27 -5.87 12.26
CA ASN A 369 2.15 -6.43 11.50
C ASN A 369 1.47 -5.41 10.59
N HIS A 370 2.23 -4.69 9.78
CA HIS A 370 1.63 -3.81 8.76
C HIS A 370 0.80 -4.64 7.78
N PRO A 371 -0.39 -4.16 7.38
CA PRO A 371 -1.18 -4.86 6.40
C PRO A 371 -0.49 -4.90 5.04
N VAL A 372 -0.69 -6.02 4.33
CA VAL A 372 -0.15 -6.24 2.99
C VAL A 372 -1.25 -6.22 1.93
N THR A 373 -0.88 -5.77 0.73
CA THR A 373 -1.75 -5.78 -0.44
C THR A 373 -0.99 -6.23 -1.70
N ALA A 374 -1.75 -6.58 -2.71
CA ALA A 374 -1.29 -6.81 -4.08
C ALA A 374 -2.44 -6.41 -5.01
N SER A 375 -2.14 -5.90 -6.21
CA SER A 375 -3.18 -5.36 -7.07
C SER A 375 -3.26 -5.99 -8.45
N PHE A 376 -4.42 -5.83 -9.07
CA PHE A 376 -4.64 -6.04 -10.49
C PHE A 376 -5.12 -4.74 -11.14
N SER A 377 -4.77 -4.56 -12.42
CA SER A 377 -5.24 -3.48 -13.28
C SER A 377 -6.42 -3.93 -14.15
N GLY A 378 -7.07 -2.97 -14.80
CA GLY A 378 -7.95 -3.23 -15.95
C GLY A 378 -9.42 -3.48 -15.63
N GLY A 379 -9.87 -3.17 -14.44
CA GLY A 379 -11.27 -3.28 -14.05
C GLY A 379 -11.70 -4.71 -13.76
N PHE A 380 -13.02 -4.99 -13.87
CA PHE A 380 -13.59 -6.22 -13.32
C PHE A 380 -13.40 -7.48 -14.18
N GLY A 381 -12.86 -7.36 -15.38
CA GLY A 381 -12.38 -8.52 -16.15
C GLY A 381 -11.24 -9.24 -15.44
N GLU A 382 -10.44 -8.49 -14.71
CA GLU A 382 -9.30 -8.96 -13.90
C GLU A 382 -9.61 -9.11 -12.41
N TYR A 383 -10.89 -9.13 -12.03
CA TYR A 383 -11.29 -9.45 -10.67
C TYR A 383 -10.96 -10.91 -10.35
N ARG A 384 -10.00 -11.13 -9.45
CA ARG A 384 -9.50 -12.44 -9.05
C ARG A 384 -9.68 -12.61 -7.55
N GLY A 385 -10.80 -13.21 -7.16
CA GLY A 385 -11.13 -13.46 -5.76
C GLY A 385 -10.05 -14.23 -5.01
N GLU A 386 -9.39 -15.17 -5.69
CA GLU A 386 -8.32 -16.00 -5.14
C GLU A 386 -7.15 -15.17 -4.59
N LEU A 387 -6.74 -14.11 -5.28
CA LEU A 387 -5.70 -13.21 -4.78
C LEU A 387 -6.16 -12.51 -3.49
N TYR A 388 -7.38 -11.99 -3.50
CA TYR A 388 -7.90 -11.16 -2.41
C TYR A 388 -8.14 -11.95 -1.11
N GLU A 389 -8.25 -13.28 -1.20
CA GLU A 389 -8.28 -14.15 -0.03
C GLU A 389 -6.89 -14.25 0.65
N LEU A 390 -5.80 -14.13 -0.12
CA LEU A 390 -4.43 -14.31 0.36
C LEU A 390 -3.85 -13.10 1.08
N ILE A 391 -4.43 -11.91 0.91
CA ILE A 391 -3.88 -10.62 1.38
C ILE A 391 -4.84 -9.93 2.34
N ASP A 392 -4.35 -8.98 3.15
CA ASP A 392 -5.16 -8.23 4.13
C ASP A 392 -6.12 -7.24 3.47
N ILE A 393 -5.69 -6.63 2.36
CA ILE A 393 -6.40 -5.52 1.72
C ILE A 393 -6.68 -5.89 0.26
N PRO A 394 -7.92 -6.28 -0.10
CA PRO A 394 -8.32 -6.42 -1.50
C PRO A 394 -8.10 -5.10 -2.25
N ASN A 395 -7.34 -5.16 -3.35
CA ASN A 395 -6.91 -3.99 -4.11
C ASN A 395 -7.07 -4.21 -5.62
N ILE A 396 -7.73 -3.28 -6.29
CA ILE A 396 -7.84 -3.26 -7.74
C ILE A 396 -7.65 -1.83 -8.25
N HIS A 397 -7.06 -1.70 -9.43
CA HIS A 397 -6.91 -0.43 -10.12
C HIS A 397 -8.08 -0.19 -11.08
N VAL A 398 -8.68 0.98 -10.98
CA VAL A 398 -9.99 1.24 -11.58
C VAL A 398 -9.95 2.49 -12.45
N TYR A 399 -9.90 2.26 -13.76
CA TYR A 399 -10.06 3.30 -14.76
C TYR A 399 -11.29 2.98 -15.62
N PRO A 400 -12.29 3.88 -15.74
CA PRO A 400 -13.40 3.67 -16.67
C PRO A 400 -12.87 3.46 -18.08
N ALA A 401 -13.10 2.29 -18.65
CA ALA A 401 -12.61 1.88 -19.97
C ALA A 401 -13.61 0.97 -20.70
N GLN A 402 -13.31 0.60 -21.92
CA GLN A 402 -14.08 -0.41 -22.64
C GLN A 402 -14.06 -1.74 -21.85
N GLY A 403 -15.20 -2.42 -21.83
CA GLY A 403 -15.37 -3.68 -21.09
C GLY A 403 -15.96 -3.55 -19.68
N TRP A 404 -16.10 -2.35 -19.17
CA TRP A 404 -16.86 -2.12 -17.96
C TRP A 404 -18.37 -2.27 -18.19
N PRO A 405 -19.14 -2.70 -17.17
CA PRO A 405 -20.59 -2.74 -17.26
C PRO A 405 -21.15 -1.35 -17.53
N VAL A 406 -21.65 -1.09 -18.72
CA VAL A 406 -22.23 0.21 -19.08
C VAL A 406 -23.72 0.18 -18.82
N LYS A 407 -24.15 0.77 -17.69
CA LYS A 407 -25.55 0.86 -17.33
C LYS A 407 -26.28 2.03 -18.00
N TYR A 408 -25.54 3.11 -18.25
CA TYR A 408 -26.09 4.35 -18.83
C TYR A 408 -25.33 4.74 -20.08
N PRO A 409 -25.60 4.11 -21.24
CA PRO A 409 -24.81 4.32 -22.48
C PRO A 409 -24.85 5.75 -23.00
N ALA A 410 -25.94 6.49 -22.76
CA ALA A 410 -26.10 7.88 -23.17
C ALA A 410 -25.46 8.89 -22.18
N ASP A 411 -25.02 8.43 -21.01
CA ASP A 411 -24.42 9.26 -19.96
C ASP A 411 -23.16 8.59 -19.42
N THR A 412 -22.02 8.92 -20.00
CA THR A 412 -20.72 8.35 -19.62
C THR A 412 -20.30 8.76 -18.20
N MET A 413 -20.68 9.95 -17.73
CA MET A 413 -20.39 10.42 -16.38
C MET A 413 -21.14 9.55 -15.34
N ARG A 414 -22.42 9.32 -15.55
CA ARG A 414 -23.24 8.49 -14.69
C ARG A 414 -22.80 7.02 -14.72
N SER A 415 -22.42 6.52 -15.91
CA SER A 415 -21.87 5.16 -16.04
C SER A 415 -20.57 4.98 -15.28
N ALA A 416 -19.64 5.93 -15.37
CA ALA A 416 -18.38 5.88 -14.63
C ALA A 416 -18.63 5.84 -13.12
N MET A 417 -19.45 6.75 -12.58
CA MET A 417 -19.79 6.78 -11.16
C MET A 417 -20.48 5.49 -10.71
N HIS A 418 -21.43 4.98 -11.51
CA HIS A 418 -22.12 3.71 -11.22
C HIS A 418 -21.13 2.54 -11.14
N ASN A 419 -20.10 2.52 -11.98
CA ASN A 419 -19.08 1.49 -11.96
C ASN A 419 -18.26 1.53 -10.65
N TYR A 420 -17.90 2.72 -10.17
CA TYR A 420 -17.21 2.85 -8.88
C TYR A 420 -18.10 2.39 -7.71
N ALA A 421 -19.37 2.79 -7.69
CA ALA A 421 -20.33 2.33 -6.68
C ALA A 421 -20.52 0.81 -6.72
N TRP A 422 -20.69 0.25 -7.92
CA TRP A 422 -20.85 -1.18 -8.11
C TRP A 422 -19.60 -1.97 -7.70
N ALA A 423 -18.42 -1.47 -8.04
CA ALA A 423 -17.15 -2.07 -7.72
C ALA A 423 -16.90 -2.09 -6.20
N SER A 424 -17.10 -0.96 -5.54
CA SER A 424 -16.98 -0.85 -4.08
C SER A 424 -17.91 -1.84 -3.39
N ARG A 425 -19.16 -1.95 -3.90
CA ARG A 425 -20.14 -2.86 -3.37
C ARG A 425 -19.78 -4.32 -3.58
N ARG A 426 -19.17 -4.66 -4.71
CA ARG A 426 -18.70 -6.02 -5.00
C ARG A 426 -17.61 -6.46 -4.02
N PHE A 427 -16.68 -5.59 -3.66
CA PHE A 427 -15.72 -5.89 -2.61
C PHE A 427 -16.42 -6.07 -1.26
N TRP A 428 -17.30 -5.17 -0.89
CA TRP A 428 -18.08 -5.27 0.34
C TRP A 428 -18.83 -6.59 0.48
N ASP A 429 -19.51 -7.02 -0.57
CA ASP A 429 -20.36 -8.22 -0.54
C ASP A 429 -19.54 -9.53 -0.57
N ASN A 430 -18.25 -9.50 -0.96
CA ASN A 430 -17.43 -10.71 -1.12
C ASN A 430 -16.32 -10.85 -0.07
N PHE A 431 -15.88 -9.79 0.58
CA PHE A 431 -14.77 -9.85 1.53
C PHE A 431 -15.08 -9.09 2.81
N GLU A 432 -14.84 -9.72 3.95
CA GLU A 432 -14.82 -9.05 5.26
C GLU A 432 -13.42 -8.48 5.52
N LYS A 433 -12.97 -7.57 4.63
CA LYS A 433 -11.65 -6.94 4.62
C LYS A 433 -11.77 -5.48 4.18
N PRO A 434 -10.85 -4.59 4.61
CA PRO A 434 -10.85 -3.20 4.16
C PRO A 434 -10.37 -3.11 2.71
N ALA A 435 -11.29 -3.05 1.76
CA ALA A 435 -10.96 -2.97 0.33
C ALA A 435 -10.64 -1.55 -0.11
N ILE A 436 -9.72 -1.43 -1.07
CA ILE A 436 -9.33 -0.16 -1.68
C ILE A 436 -9.30 -0.24 -3.20
N PHE A 437 -9.41 0.90 -3.86
CA PHE A 437 -8.96 1.09 -5.23
C PHE A 437 -7.61 1.79 -5.16
N GLY A 438 -6.53 0.99 -5.14
CA GLY A 438 -5.17 1.45 -4.89
C GLY A 438 -4.63 2.37 -5.97
N GLU A 439 -5.26 2.35 -7.15
CA GLU A 439 -5.01 3.30 -8.23
C GLU A 439 -6.32 3.56 -8.99
N ALA A 440 -6.56 4.81 -9.34
CA ALA A 440 -7.80 5.21 -9.98
C ALA A 440 -7.62 6.43 -10.88
N GLY A 441 -8.58 6.66 -11.77
CA GLY A 441 -8.61 7.84 -12.63
C GLY A 441 -9.91 7.95 -13.42
N ALA A 442 -10.10 9.05 -14.17
CA ALA A 442 -11.31 9.27 -14.99
C ALA A 442 -11.32 8.47 -16.30
N GLY A 443 -10.18 7.86 -16.68
CA GLY A 443 -10.02 7.23 -17.98
C GLY A 443 -9.94 8.25 -19.12
N LEU A 444 -8.77 8.39 -19.72
CA LEU A 444 -8.51 9.41 -20.77
C LEU A 444 -9.44 9.29 -21.99
N ALA A 445 -9.96 8.09 -22.24
CA ALA A 445 -10.89 7.84 -23.34
C ALA A 445 -12.28 8.46 -23.11
N TYR A 446 -12.68 8.66 -21.85
CA TYR A 446 -13.98 9.21 -21.50
C TYR A 446 -13.92 10.70 -21.16
N PHE A 447 -12.89 11.10 -20.39
CA PHE A 447 -12.77 12.46 -19.85
C PHE A 447 -11.33 12.94 -20.06
N PRO A 448 -11.05 13.68 -21.17
CA PRO A 448 -9.76 14.34 -21.34
C PRO A 448 -9.45 15.26 -20.17
N ARG A 449 -8.20 15.37 -19.78
CA ARG A 449 -7.74 16.12 -18.61
C ARG A 449 -8.13 17.59 -18.59
N GLN A 450 -8.28 18.19 -19.77
CA GLN A 450 -8.69 19.59 -19.95
C GLN A 450 -10.21 19.78 -19.92
N ASP A 451 -10.96 18.69 -19.82
CA ASP A 451 -12.41 18.72 -19.75
C ASP A 451 -12.83 18.91 -18.28
N GLU A 452 -13.71 19.88 -18.02
CA GLU A 452 -14.29 20.11 -16.68
C GLU A 452 -14.90 18.84 -16.09
N ARG A 453 -15.44 17.95 -16.93
CA ARG A 453 -15.99 16.66 -16.51
C ARG A 453 -14.96 15.75 -15.83
N TYR A 454 -13.68 15.95 -16.06
CA TYR A 454 -12.64 15.18 -15.38
C TYR A 454 -12.70 15.41 -13.85
N HIS A 455 -12.80 16.65 -13.42
CA HIS A 455 -12.88 17.03 -12.01
C HIS A 455 -14.23 16.65 -11.39
N ILE A 456 -15.33 16.75 -12.19
CA ILE A 456 -16.63 16.26 -11.75
C ILE A 456 -16.61 14.73 -11.58
N ALA A 457 -15.92 13.98 -12.45
CA ALA A 457 -15.76 12.54 -12.31
C ALA A 457 -15.00 12.18 -11.04
N TYR A 458 -13.92 12.90 -10.73
CA TYR A 458 -13.18 12.74 -9.47
C TYR A 458 -14.10 12.92 -8.26
N HIS A 459 -14.82 14.04 -8.18
CA HIS A 459 -15.79 14.32 -7.12
C HIS A 459 -16.80 13.17 -6.96
N ASN A 460 -17.43 12.76 -8.05
CA ASN A 460 -18.44 11.69 -8.00
C ASN A 460 -17.88 10.37 -7.51
N GLN A 461 -16.65 10.05 -7.90
CA GLN A 461 -16.02 8.77 -7.58
C GLN A 461 -15.65 8.66 -6.10
N ILE A 462 -15.12 9.72 -5.48
CA ILE A 462 -14.78 9.71 -4.06
C ILE A 462 -16.03 9.58 -3.18
N TRP A 463 -17.13 10.27 -3.52
CA TRP A 463 -18.39 10.18 -2.80
C TRP A 463 -19.10 8.83 -3.01
N ALA A 464 -19.14 8.33 -4.25
CA ALA A 464 -19.72 7.04 -4.56
C ALA A 464 -18.99 5.90 -3.84
N SER A 465 -17.66 5.95 -3.78
CA SER A 465 -16.84 4.93 -3.12
C SER A 465 -17.06 4.91 -1.60
N LEU A 466 -16.98 6.07 -0.95
CA LEU A 466 -17.24 6.20 0.49
C LEU A 466 -18.64 5.66 0.86
N THR A 467 -19.66 6.03 0.10
CA THR A 467 -21.06 5.68 0.40
C THR A 467 -21.45 4.28 -0.06
N ASN A 468 -20.52 3.50 -0.59
CA ASN A 468 -20.66 2.08 -0.91
C ASN A 468 -19.66 1.18 -0.15
N GLY A 469 -18.92 1.73 0.83
CA GLY A 469 -18.18 0.94 1.81
C GLY A 469 -16.71 0.70 1.51
N LEU A 470 -16.10 1.44 0.56
CA LEU A 470 -14.66 1.39 0.36
C LEU A 470 -13.92 1.95 1.60
N ALA A 471 -12.78 1.39 1.94
CA ALA A 471 -12.03 1.76 3.15
C ALA A 471 -11.12 2.99 2.98
N ALA A 472 -10.97 3.47 1.75
CA ALA A 472 -10.26 4.69 1.39
C ALA A 472 -10.96 5.38 0.22
N THR A 473 -10.63 6.64 -0.06
CA THR A 473 -10.94 7.20 -1.38
C THR A 473 -10.26 6.35 -2.46
N PRO A 474 -10.81 6.26 -3.69
CA PRO A 474 -10.01 5.80 -4.82
C PRO A 474 -8.69 6.57 -4.84
N VAL A 475 -7.54 5.86 -4.80
CA VAL A 475 -6.22 6.48 -4.74
C VAL A 475 -5.89 7.00 -6.13
N TRP A 476 -6.28 8.25 -6.38
CA TRP A 476 -6.28 8.85 -7.70
C TRP A 476 -4.87 9.05 -8.23
N TRP A 477 -4.65 8.63 -9.47
CA TRP A 477 -3.40 8.86 -10.16
C TRP A 477 -3.21 10.35 -10.45
N ASP A 478 -2.34 11.02 -9.67
CA ASP A 478 -2.25 12.48 -9.66
C ASP A 478 -1.34 13.05 -10.75
N TYR A 479 -0.63 12.22 -11.49
CA TYR A 479 0.25 12.71 -12.56
C TYR A 479 -0.47 12.79 -13.90
N PRO A 480 -0.55 13.94 -14.49
CA PRO A 480 -0.25 15.32 -14.04
C PRO A 480 -1.52 16.13 -13.73
N VAL A 481 -2.46 15.62 -12.98
CA VAL A 481 -3.88 15.92 -13.21
C VAL A 481 -4.56 16.68 -12.10
N LEU A 482 -4.27 16.40 -10.84
CA LEU A 482 -4.97 17.03 -9.73
C LEU A 482 -4.63 18.52 -9.64
N THR A 483 -5.69 19.34 -9.61
CA THR A 483 -5.64 20.78 -9.43
C THR A 483 -5.88 21.17 -7.97
N ALA A 484 -5.75 22.45 -7.64
CA ALA A 484 -6.10 22.96 -6.30
C ALA A 484 -7.55 22.63 -5.92
N GLU A 485 -8.47 22.67 -6.88
CA GLU A 485 -9.88 22.34 -6.66
C GLU A 485 -10.08 20.87 -6.30
N ASP A 486 -9.36 19.94 -6.92
CA ASP A 486 -9.42 18.52 -6.58
C ASP A 486 -8.87 18.24 -5.18
N TRP A 487 -7.80 18.93 -4.79
CA TRP A 487 -7.25 18.87 -3.43
C TRP A 487 -8.24 19.40 -2.38
N ASP A 488 -8.95 20.48 -2.68
CA ASP A 488 -10.02 20.98 -1.82
C ASP A 488 -11.15 19.95 -1.66
N GLN A 489 -11.47 19.17 -2.70
CA GLN A 489 -12.44 18.07 -2.61
C GLN A 489 -11.99 16.95 -1.66
N MET A 490 -10.70 16.61 -1.65
CA MET A 490 -10.15 15.66 -0.67
C MET A 490 -10.36 16.17 0.76
N GLN A 491 -10.05 17.44 1.02
CA GLN A 491 -10.22 18.07 2.33
C GLN A 491 -11.69 18.06 2.79
N VAL A 492 -12.61 18.36 1.88
CA VAL A 492 -14.06 18.31 2.16
C VAL A 492 -14.49 16.91 2.59
N LEU A 493 -14.04 15.88 1.86
CA LEU A 493 -14.38 14.50 2.18
C LEU A 493 -13.72 14.06 3.49
N ALA A 494 -12.44 14.39 3.71
CA ALA A 494 -11.74 14.12 4.97
C ALA A 494 -12.50 14.72 6.17
N GLY A 495 -12.91 15.97 6.08
CA GLY A 495 -13.71 16.66 7.09
C GLY A 495 -15.10 16.05 7.31
N PHE A 496 -15.69 15.44 6.29
CA PHE A 496 -16.94 14.72 6.41
C PHE A 496 -16.76 13.37 7.13
N VAL A 497 -15.82 12.55 6.68
CA VAL A 497 -15.61 11.19 7.18
C VAL A 497 -14.99 11.16 8.57
N SER A 498 -14.16 12.13 8.96
CA SER A 498 -13.55 12.23 10.30
C SER A 498 -14.56 12.28 11.45
N ARG A 499 -15.81 12.58 11.14
CA ARG A 499 -16.92 12.62 12.12
C ARG A 499 -17.72 11.33 12.19
N ILE A 500 -17.28 10.27 11.50
CA ILE A 500 -17.97 8.98 11.38
C ILE A 500 -17.04 7.89 11.91
N ASP A 501 -17.50 7.19 12.93
CA ASP A 501 -16.73 6.11 13.54
C ASP A 501 -16.96 4.79 12.76
N LEU A 502 -16.35 4.71 11.57
CA LEU A 502 -16.53 3.60 10.64
C LEU A 502 -15.99 2.27 11.18
N ALA A 503 -14.86 2.33 11.88
CA ALA A 503 -14.17 1.14 12.37
C ALA A 503 -14.85 0.49 13.58
N ASN A 504 -15.53 1.28 14.44
CA ASN A 504 -16.06 0.78 15.72
C ASN A 504 -17.57 0.61 15.72
N ARG A 505 -18.24 0.88 14.59
CA ARG A 505 -19.69 0.74 14.47
C ARG A 505 -20.06 -0.12 13.26
N PRO A 506 -21.13 -0.93 13.33
CA PRO A 506 -21.50 -1.87 12.27
C PRO A 506 -22.18 -1.17 11.09
N TYR A 507 -21.50 -0.18 10.51
CA TYR A 507 -21.94 0.44 9.27
C TYR A 507 -21.98 -0.60 8.15
N ARG A 508 -23.04 -0.58 7.41
CA ARG A 508 -23.27 -1.43 6.25
C ARG A 508 -24.09 -0.67 5.22
N PRO A 509 -24.06 -1.09 3.97
CA PRO A 509 -24.89 -0.51 2.95
C PRO A 509 -26.39 -0.69 3.26
N LEU A 510 -27.14 0.38 3.17
CA LEU A 510 -28.59 0.39 3.37
C LEU A 510 -29.35 0.42 2.04
N LYS A 511 -30.56 -0.14 2.02
CA LYS A 511 -31.45 0.02 0.87
C LYS A 511 -31.92 1.47 0.78
N ALA A 512 -31.66 2.11 -0.34
CA ALA A 512 -31.99 3.50 -0.59
C ALA A 512 -32.50 3.69 -2.01
N SER A 513 -33.32 4.72 -2.23
CA SER A 513 -33.84 5.10 -3.55
C SER A 513 -34.24 6.57 -3.58
N ALA A 514 -34.12 7.18 -4.75
CA ALA A 514 -34.65 8.52 -5.04
C ALA A 514 -35.22 8.52 -6.45
N GLU A 515 -36.21 9.36 -6.70
CA GLU A 515 -36.73 9.58 -8.05
C GLU A 515 -35.87 10.65 -8.75
N GLY A 516 -35.37 10.35 -9.94
CA GLY A 516 -34.53 11.26 -10.73
C GLY A 516 -33.11 11.47 -10.18
N ALA A 517 -32.68 10.63 -9.23
CA ALA A 517 -31.32 10.68 -8.68
C ALA A 517 -30.80 9.29 -8.30
N ASP A 518 -29.47 9.11 -8.37
CA ASP A 518 -28.81 7.97 -7.73
C ASP A 518 -28.57 8.28 -6.25
N LEU A 519 -28.75 7.30 -5.37
CA LEU A 519 -28.63 7.45 -3.92
C LEU A 519 -27.87 6.26 -3.32
N TYR A 520 -26.80 6.55 -2.61
CA TYR A 520 -25.96 5.57 -1.91
C TYR A 520 -25.89 5.91 -0.42
N VAL A 521 -26.08 4.91 0.43
CA VAL A 521 -26.22 5.10 1.88
C VAL A 521 -25.54 3.98 2.64
N MET A 522 -24.69 4.36 3.57
CA MET A 522 -24.14 3.49 4.62
C MET A 522 -24.83 3.81 5.94
N GLY A 523 -25.08 2.80 6.77
CA GLY A 523 -25.68 3.04 8.07
C GLY A 523 -25.67 1.85 9.01
N THR A 524 -25.91 2.14 10.28
CA THR A 524 -26.27 1.20 11.33
C THR A 524 -27.79 1.13 11.48
N THR A 525 -28.31 0.60 12.58
CA THR A 525 -29.74 0.68 12.89
C THR A 525 -30.17 2.05 13.43
N THR A 526 -29.22 2.89 13.87
CA THR A 526 -29.52 4.16 14.57
C THR A 526 -28.90 5.41 13.94
N ASP A 527 -28.05 5.27 12.97
CA ASP A 527 -27.47 6.39 12.20
C ASP A 527 -27.13 5.96 10.78
N ALA A 528 -26.99 6.95 9.90
CA ALA A 528 -26.61 6.74 8.51
C ALA A 528 -25.91 7.97 7.95
N PHE A 529 -25.16 7.75 6.89
CA PHE A 529 -24.65 8.80 6.01
C PHE A 529 -24.84 8.37 4.56
N GLY A 530 -24.95 9.34 3.67
CA GLY A 530 -25.15 9.04 2.26
C GLY A 530 -24.88 10.24 1.36
N TRP A 531 -24.92 9.95 0.08
CA TRP A 531 -24.76 10.90 -0.98
C TRP A 531 -25.74 10.58 -2.11
N GLY A 532 -26.42 11.63 -2.61
CA GLY A 532 -27.36 11.54 -3.72
C GLY A 532 -27.01 12.53 -4.82
N ARG A 533 -27.13 12.09 -6.08
CA ARG A 533 -26.84 12.90 -7.25
C ARG A 533 -27.91 12.77 -8.33
N SER A 534 -28.45 13.90 -8.78
CA SER A 534 -29.28 14.00 -9.98
C SER A 534 -28.40 14.10 -11.24
N TYR A 535 -28.81 13.42 -12.32
CA TYR A 535 -28.24 13.53 -13.66
C TYR A 535 -29.23 14.17 -14.65
N GLU A 536 -30.47 14.39 -14.21
CA GLU A 536 -31.53 14.99 -15.02
C GLU A 536 -31.68 16.48 -14.76
N LYS A 537 -31.19 16.96 -13.61
CA LYS A 537 -31.32 18.33 -13.15
C LYS A 537 -30.00 18.82 -12.55
N ASP A 538 -29.70 20.09 -12.76
CA ASP A 538 -28.58 20.77 -12.13
C ASP A 538 -28.84 21.14 -10.65
N ASP A 539 -30.06 20.94 -10.19
CA ASP A 539 -30.50 21.20 -8.82
C ASP A 539 -31.23 19.99 -8.23
N ILE A 540 -30.67 19.42 -7.16
CA ILE A 540 -31.26 18.31 -6.42
C ILE A 540 -32.29 18.77 -5.37
N SER A 541 -32.47 20.07 -5.16
CA SER A 541 -33.42 20.65 -4.20
C SER A 541 -34.85 20.07 -4.40
N GLY A 542 -35.54 19.81 -3.32
CA GLY A 542 -36.90 19.27 -3.34
C GLY A 542 -36.99 17.76 -3.65
N THR A 543 -35.89 17.11 -3.99
CA THR A 543 -35.88 15.64 -4.21
C THR A 543 -36.16 14.90 -2.88
N VAL A 544 -36.91 13.82 -2.97
CA VAL A 544 -37.17 12.94 -1.82
C VAL A 544 -36.27 11.74 -1.86
N LEU A 545 -35.37 11.63 -0.86
CA LEU A 545 -34.50 10.50 -0.66
C LEU A 545 -35.13 9.51 0.32
N VAL A 546 -35.25 8.26 -0.05
CA VAL A 546 -35.88 7.21 0.78
C VAL A 546 -34.77 6.28 1.30
N VAL A 547 -34.62 6.23 2.62
CA VAL A 547 -33.66 5.33 3.29
C VAL A 547 -34.44 4.28 4.07
N ARG A 548 -33.94 3.03 4.05
CA ARG A 548 -34.53 1.89 4.76
C ARG A 548 -33.52 1.19 5.64
N GLY A 549 -34.00 0.62 6.77
CA GLY A 549 -33.15 -0.17 7.69
C GLY A 549 -32.81 0.53 9.00
N LEU A 550 -33.30 1.76 9.22
CA LEU A 550 -33.19 2.46 10.49
C LEU A 550 -34.35 2.09 11.41
N GLU A 551 -34.06 1.94 12.71
CA GLU A 551 -35.09 1.71 13.74
C GLU A 551 -36.15 2.81 13.74
N ASN A 552 -37.35 2.47 14.22
CA ASN A 552 -38.41 3.47 14.42
C ASN A 552 -37.97 4.52 15.44
N GLY A 553 -38.28 5.79 15.14
CA GLY A 553 -37.89 6.87 16.04
C GLY A 553 -37.75 8.22 15.37
N ALA A 554 -37.37 9.21 16.18
CA ALA A 554 -37.07 10.55 15.72
C ALA A 554 -35.56 10.68 15.47
N TYR A 555 -35.17 11.34 14.38
CA TYR A 555 -33.80 11.53 13.96
C TYR A 555 -33.59 12.99 13.55
N THR A 556 -32.35 13.39 13.57
CA THR A 556 -31.89 14.64 12.96
C THR A 556 -31.13 14.34 11.67
N VAL A 557 -31.58 14.88 10.55
CA VAL A 557 -30.76 14.91 9.33
C VAL A 557 -29.97 16.23 9.27
N ARG A 558 -28.69 16.13 8.89
CA ARG A 558 -27.82 17.27 8.55
C ARG A 558 -27.43 17.13 7.09
N TRP A 559 -27.76 18.16 6.32
CA TRP A 559 -27.40 18.29 4.92
C TRP A 559 -26.08 19.02 4.78
N ILE A 560 -25.24 18.56 3.87
CA ILE A 560 -23.89 19.08 3.64
C ILE A 560 -23.70 19.25 2.13
N ASP A 561 -23.24 20.42 1.72
CA ASP A 561 -22.78 20.65 0.35
C ASP A 561 -21.49 19.85 0.14
N PRO A 562 -21.48 18.83 -0.75
CA PRO A 562 -20.33 17.95 -0.91
C PRO A 562 -19.14 18.60 -1.63
N TRP A 563 -19.31 19.81 -2.18
CA TRP A 563 -18.26 20.58 -2.83
C TRP A 563 -17.51 21.51 -1.88
N THR A 564 -18.19 21.97 -0.83
CA THR A 564 -17.63 22.97 0.09
C THR A 564 -17.52 22.47 1.54
N GLY A 565 -18.12 21.34 1.87
CA GLY A 565 -18.21 20.83 3.24
C GLY A 565 -19.14 21.65 4.15
N ARG A 566 -19.78 22.72 3.62
CA ARG A 566 -20.65 23.60 4.40
C ARG A 566 -21.98 22.92 4.70
N LYS A 567 -22.56 23.27 5.86
CA LYS A 567 -23.89 22.85 6.21
C LYS A 567 -24.92 23.49 5.27
N ALA A 568 -25.67 22.66 4.53
CA ALA A 568 -26.75 23.10 3.64
C ALA A 568 -28.12 23.12 4.33
N GLY A 569 -28.25 22.52 5.52
CA GLY A 569 -29.51 22.52 6.27
C GLY A 569 -29.54 21.48 7.38
N SER A 570 -30.64 21.46 8.12
CA SER A 570 -30.94 20.42 9.11
C SER A 570 -32.45 20.31 9.31
N ALA A 571 -32.96 19.09 9.52
CA ALA A 571 -34.36 18.85 9.79
C ALA A 571 -34.53 17.69 10.79
N ARG A 572 -35.66 17.70 11.52
CA ARG A 572 -36.11 16.53 12.27
C ARG A 572 -36.95 15.64 11.36
N VAL A 573 -36.67 14.35 11.36
CA VAL A 573 -37.33 13.34 10.53
C VAL A 573 -37.71 12.13 11.39
N LYS A 574 -38.62 11.30 10.91
CA LYS A 574 -39.02 10.07 11.60
C LYS A 574 -38.76 8.86 10.71
N SER A 575 -38.26 7.80 11.28
CA SER A 575 -38.33 6.45 10.70
C SER A 575 -39.56 5.74 11.20
N VAL A 576 -40.37 5.21 10.29
CA VAL A 576 -41.60 4.45 10.58
C VAL A 576 -41.57 3.18 9.76
N GLY A 577 -41.70 2.03 10.41
CA GLY A 577 -41.62 0.73 9.74
C GLY A 577 -40.26 0.52 9.05
N GLY A 578 -39.19 1.10 9.62
CA GLY A 578 -37.85 1.03 9.05
C GLY A 578 -37.64 1.88 7.78
N LYS A 579 -38.59 2.75 7.43
CA LYS A 579 -38.52 3.65 6.26
C LYS A 579 -38.45 5.11 6.73
N MET A 580 -37.56 5.87 6.10
CA MET A 580 -37.38 7.30 6.33
C MET A 580 -37.42 8.04 4.99
N ASN A 581 -38.18 9.12 4.91
CA ASN A 581 -38.17 10.04 3.78
C ASN A 581 -37.41 11.29 4.19
N LEU A 582 -36.38 11.63 3.42
CA LEU A 582 -35.51 12.79 3.60
C LEU A 582 -35.83 13.78 2.46
N TYR A 583 -36.27 14.97 2.81
CA TYR A 583 -36.60 16.03 1.84
C TYR A 583 -35.38 16.94 1.70
N VAL A 584 -34.75 16.96 0.52
CA VAL A 584 -33.60 17.82 0.25
C VAL A 584 -34.07 19.29 0.34
N PRO A 585 -33.45 20.12 1.19
CA PRO A 585 -33.84 21.52 1.32
C PRO A 585 -33.52 22.32 0.05
N ALA A 586 -34.08 23.52 -0.07
CA ALA A 586 -33.59 24.49 -1.04
C ALA A 586 -32.12 24.83 -0.71
N LEU A 587 -31.26 24.74 -1.70
CA LEU A 587 -29.83 25.01 -1.56
C LEU A 587 -29.54 26.48 -1.87
N GLU A 588 -28.62 27.10 -1.10
CA GLU A 588 -28.18 28.48 -1.37
C GLU A 588 -27.41 28.57 -2.70
N VAL A 589 -26.68 27.49 -3.04
CA VAL A 589 -26.00 27.34 -4.31
C VAL A 589 -26.59 26.12 -5.01
N THR A 590 -27.03 26.31 -6.24
CA THR A 590 -27.55 25.21 -7.08
C THR A 590 -26.51 24.12 -7.23
N ARG A 591 -26.87 22.88 -6.86
CA ARG A 591 -26.02 21.70 -6.93
C ARG A 591 -26.80 20.48 -7.43
N PRO A 592 -26.20 19.66 -8.30
CA PRO A 592 -26.82 18.42 -8.74
C PRO A 592 -26.77 17.32 -7.67
N ASP A 593 -26.05 17.52 -6.56
CA ASP A 593 -25.81 16.50 -5.54
C ASP A 593 -25.81 17.05 -4.11
N ILE A 594 -25.95 16.15 -3.16
CA ILE A 594 -26.02 16.48 -1.73
C ILE A 594 -25.49 15.30 -0.88
N ALA A 595 -24.70 15.60 0.13
CA ALA A 595 -24.35 14.67 1.17
C ALA A 595 -25.19 14.87 2.43
N PHE A 596 -25.33 13.83 3.25
CA PHE A 596 -26.09 13.95 4.49
C PHE A 596 -25.63 12.98 5.57
N ARG A 597 -25.95 13.34 6.82
CA ARG A 597 -25.86 12.46 7.98
C ARG A 597 -27.18 12.42 8.70
N VAL A 598 -27.59 11.22 9.14
CA VAL A 598 -28.78 10.98 9.94
C VAL A 598 -28.35 10.41 11.29
N MET A 599 -28.79 11.02 12.36
CA MET A 599 -28.44 10.65 13.73
C MET A 599 -29.70 10.59 14.59
N LYS A 600 -29.82 9.54 15.43
CA LYS A 600 -30.90 9.39 16.39
C LYS A 600 -30.82 10.38 17.55
#